data_1b430a77accead1be8dbc47440cbb37e
#
_entry.id   1b430a77accead1be8dbc47440cbb37e
#
_cell.length_a   1.000
_cell.length_b   1.000
_cell.length_c   1.000
_cell.angle_alpha   90.00
_cell.angle_beta   90.00
_cell.angle_gamma   90.00
#
_symmetry.space_group_name_H-M   'P 1'
#
loop_
_entity.id
_entity.type
_entity.pdbx_description
1 polymer ?
#
loop_
_entity_poly.entity_id
_entity_poly.type
_entity_poly.pdbx_seq_one_letter_code
_entity_poly.pdbx_strand_id
1 'polypeptide(L)'
;MLLNKEAKFSITEKKTGKRREVRINKEFQKHIKDCHTALDIQNLNEFCFLSGRGKNKVYSIQWVNIVLKELKSRYNLKIDHFSTHSLRKTFGRKVFESSDNAELALIKLMELFNHSSVAITKRYLGLRQEELLNTYDCLSF
;
A
#
# COMPACT_ATOMS: atom_id res chain seq x y z
N MET A 1 -16.00 -3.10 -11.49
CA MET A 1 -16.08 -3.26 -10.03
C MET A 1 -15.68 -1.96 -9.29
N LEU A 2 -14.49 -1.42 -9.45
CA LEU A 2 -14.05 -0.18 -8.75
C LEU A 2 -14.78 1.10 -9.19
N LEU A 3 -15.37 1.12 -10.39
CA LEU A 3 -16.16 2.24 -10.92
C LEU A 3 -17.64 2.18 -10.54
N ASN A 4 -18.11 1.08 -9.97
CA ASN A 4 -19.49 0.95 -9.50
C ASN A 4 -19.71 1.79 -8.23
N LYS A 5 -20.97 2.18 -7.99
CA LYS A 5 -21.36 3.00 -6.83
C LYS A 5 -21.21 2.30 -5.47
N GLU A 6 -20.69 1.07 -5.43
CA GLU A 6 -20.50 0.33 -4.18
C GLU A 6 -19.40 0.96 -3.34
N ALA A 7 -19.75 1.25 -2.08
CA ALA A 7 -18.82 1.83 -1.11
C ALA A 7 -17.77 0.82 -0.59
N LYS A 8 -17.91 -0.45 -0.92
CA LYS A 8 -17.02 -1.54 -0.48
C LYS A 8 -17.00 -2.71 -1.46
N PHE A 9 -15.91 -3.45 -1.47
CA PHE A 9 -15.78 -4.71 -2.20
C PHE A 9 -14.98 -5.74 -1.40
N SER A 10 -15.17 -7.01 -1.69
CA SER A 10 -14.48 -8.11 -1.03
C SER A 10 -13.34 -8.64 -1.89
N ILE A 11 -12.21 -8.91 -1.27
CA ILE A 11 -11.06 -9.57 -1.88
C ILE A 11 -10.77 -10.85 -1.11
N THR A 12 -10.58 -11.96 -1.82
CA THR A 12 -10.08 -13.20 -1.23
C THR A 12 -8.59 -13.33 -1.55
N GLU A 13 -7.76 -13.41 -0.52
CA GLU A 13 -6.32 -13.59 -0.68
C GLU A 13 -6.00 -14.99 -1.20
N LYS A 14 -5.34 -15.09 -2.35
CA LYS A 14 -4.98 -16.39 -2.95
C LYS A 14 -4.10 -17.26 -2.04
N LYS A 15 -3.20 -16.65 -1.26
CA LYS A 15 -2.23 -17.37 -0.41
C LYS A 15 -2.85 -17.92 0.87
N THR A 16 -3.76 -17.20 1.48
CA THR A 16 -4.30 -17.50 2.82
C THR A 16 -5.77 -17.90 2.81
N GLY A 17 -6.48 -17.72 1.68
CA GLY A 17 -7.93 -17.90 1.58
C GLY A 17 -8.76 -16.87 2.36
N LYS A 18 -8.12 -15.95 3.07
CA LYS A 18 -8.83 -14.95 3.88
C LYS A 18 -9.59 -13.96 3.01
N ARG A 19 -10.85 -13.74 3.35
CA ARG A 19 -11.70 -12.72 2.75
C ARG A 19 -11.53 -11.41 3.50
N ARG A 20 -11.36 -10.31 2.74
CA ARG A 20 -11.28 -8.95 3.28
C ARG A 20 -12.26 -8.04 2.57
N GLU A 21 -12.86 -7.14 3.33
CA GLU A 21 -13.64 -6.04 2.78
C GLU A 21 -12.76 -4.78 2.70
N VAL A 22 -12.79 -4.12 1.56
CA VAL A 22 -12.11 -2.86 1.32
C VAL A 22 -13.16 -1.80 1.07
N ARG A 23 -13.12 -0.72 1.86
CA ARG A 23 -13.99 0.44 1.65
C ARG A 23 -13.38 1.37 0.61
N ILE A 24 -14.22 1.88 -0.28
CA ILE A 24 -13.86 2.86 -1.29
C ILE A 24 -14.47 4.20 -0.87
N ASN A 25 -13.66 5.15 -0.44
CA ASN A 25 -14.14 6.49 -0.12
C ASN A 25 -14.35 7.33 -1.40
N LYS A 26 -15.01 8.47 -1.28
CA LYS A 26 -15.35 9.34 -2.43
C LYS A 26 -14.11 9.86 -3.18
N GLU A 27 -13.04 10.19 -2.46
CA GLU A 27 -11.79 10.68 -3.04
C GLU A 27 -11.12 9.58 -3.87
N PHE A 28 -11.07 8.36 -3.34
CA PHE A 28 -10.52 7.22 -4.06
C PHE A 28 -11.36 6.87 -5.29
N GLN A 29 -12.70 6.95 -5.20
CA GLN A 29 -13.58 6.77 -6.37
C GLN A 29 -13.30 7.80 -7.45
N LYS A 30 -13.13 9.08 -7.07
CA LYS A 30 -12.76 10.15 -7.99
C LYS A 30 -11.43 9.83 -8.68
N HIS A 31 -10.40 9.51 -7.90
CA HIS A 31 -9.07 9.19 -8.41
C HIS A 31 -9.10 8.00 -9.40
N ILE A 32 -9.86 6.94 -9.10
CA ILE A 32 -10.03 5.80 -10.02
C ILE A 32 -10.69 6.24 -11.34
N LYS A 33 -11.70 7.12 -11.29
CA LYS A 33 -12.34 7.66 -12.49
C LYS A 33 -11.36 8.49 -13.33
N ASP A 34 -10.58 9.34 -12.67
CA ASP A 34 -9.56 10.15 -13.33
C ASP A 34 -8.51 9.27 -14.03
N CYS A 35 -8.02 8.23 -13.34
CA CYS A 35 -7.12 7.23 -13.92
C CYS A 35 -7.75 6.48 -15.10
N HIS A 36 -9.01 6.06 -14.97
CA HIS A 36 -9.74 5.36 -16.03
C HIS A 36 -9.85 6.22 -17.30
N THR A 37 -10.19 7.49 -17.13
CA THR A 37 -10.27 8.46 -18.23
C THR A 37 -8.89 8.70 -18.86
N ALA A 38 -7.86 8.93 -18.04
CA ALA A 38 -6.51 9.20 -18.51
C ALA A 38 -5.86 8.02 -19.24
N LEU A 39 -6.24 6.79 -18.91
CA LEU A 39 -5.75 5.56 -19.55
C LEU A 39 -6.61 5.10 -20.72
N ASP A 40 -7.70 5.81 -21.03
CA ASP A 40 -8.65 5.50 -22.11
C ASP A 40 -9.11 4.02 -22.10
N ILE A 41 -9.47 3.51 -20.93
CA ILE A 41 -9.89 2.11 -20.77
C ILE A 41 -11.28 1.92 -21.37
N GLN A 42 -11.37 1.16 -22.45
CA GLN A 42 -12.64 0.90 -23.15
C GLN A 42 -13.41 -0.29 -22.55
N ASN A 43 -12.74 -1.26 -21.99
CA ASN A 43 -13.34 -2.47 -21.48
C ASN A 43 -13.16 -2.60 -19.95
N LEU A 44 -14.26 -2.46 -19.22
CA LEU A 44 -14.27 -2.53 -17.74
C LEU A 44 -13.94 -3.93 -17.18
N ASN A 45 -13.94 -4.97 -18.01
CA ASN A 45 -13.59 -6.33 -17.61
C ASN A 45 -12.09 -6.64 -17.79
N GLU A 46 -11.32 -5.70 -18.31
CA GLU A 46 -9.87 -5.86 -18.43
C GLU A 46 -9.17 -5.67 -17.07
N PHE A 47 -7.99 -6.29 -16.95
CA PHE A 47 -7.15 -6.07 -15.78
C PHE A 47 -6.53 -4.66 -15.80
N CYS A 48 -6.47 -4.00 -14.65
CA CYS A 48 -5.91 -2.65 -14.53
C CYS A 48 -4.43 -2.55 -14.91
N PHE A 49 -3.68 -3.65 -14.82
CA PHE A 49 -2.23 -3.68 -15.03
C PHE A 49 -1.87 -4.69 -16.13
N LEU A 50 -2.40 -4.46 -17.32
CA LEU A 50 -2.10 -5.30 -18.48
C LEU A 50 -0.65 -5.12 -18.93
N SER A 51 0.02 -6.26 -19.13
CA SER A 51 1.30 -6.28 -19.80
C SER A 51 1.09 -6.36 -21.31
N GLY A 52 1.74 -5.51 -22.10
CA GLY A 52 1.66 -5.56 -23.57
C GLY A 52 2.19 -6.88 -24.22
N ARG A 53 2.58 -7.86 -23.40
CA ARG A 53 3.18 -9.14 -23.84
C ARG A 53 2.17 -10.28 -23.99
N GLY A 54 0.98 -10.01 -24.51
CA GLY A 54 -0.04 -11.03 -24.84
C GLY A 54 -1.40 -10.78 -24.21
N LYS A 55 -2.43 -11.43 -24.75
CA LYS A 55 -3.81 -11.27 -24.31
C LYS A 55 -3.96 -11.67 -22.84
N ASN A 56 -4.54 -10.77 -22.03
CA ASN A 56 -4.87 -11.00 -20.62
C ASN A 56 -3.70 -11.31 -19.67
N LYS A 57 -2.47 -10.96 -20.01
CA LYS A 57 -1.34 -11.05 -19.07
C LYS A 57 -1.20 -9.77 -18.26
N VAL A 58 -1.12 -9.92 -16.94
CA VAL A 58 -0.83 -8.81 -16.02
C VAL A 58 0.66 -8.70 -15.75
N TYR A 59 1.11 -7.51 -15.38
CA TYR A 59 2.48 -7.31 -14.91
C TYR A 59 2.76 -8.15 -13.67
N SER A 60 3.95 -8.76 -13.62
CA SER A 60 4.44 -9.42 -12.43
C SER A 60 4.90 -8.39 -11.39
N ILE A 61 4.89 -8.77 -10.10
CA ILE A 61 5.42 -7.94 -9.01
C ILE A 61 6.91 -7.60 -9.25
N GLN A 62 7.67 -8.54 -9.80
CA GLN A 62 9.08 -8.34 -10.15
C GLN A 62 9.24 -7.20 -11.16
N TRP A 63 8.42 -7.21 -12.22
CA TRP A 63 8.46 -6.14 -13.23
C TRP A 63 8.06 -4.79 -12.63
N VAL A 64 7.01 -4.74 -11.82
CA VAL A 64 6.60 -3.50 -11.12
C VAL A 64 7.74 -2.97 -10.24
N ASN A 65 8.45 -3.85 -9.54
CA ASN A 65 9.61 -3.44 -8.73
C ASN A 65 10.77 -2.92 -9.57
N ILE A 66 10.97 -3.43 -10.79
CA ILE A 66 11.97 -2.88 -11.75
C ILE A 66 11.57 -1.43 -12.12
N VAL A 67 10.32 -1.22 -12.50
CA VAL A 67 9.81 0.13 -12.84
C VAL A 67 9.97 1.10 -11.66
N LEU A 68 9.64 0.66 -10.43
CA LEU A 68 9.82 1.49 -9.24
C LEU A 68 11.29 1.87 -9.01
N LYS A 69 12.24 0.95 -9.25
CA LYS A 69 13.68 1.25 -9.19
C LYS A 69 14.10 2.27 -10.25
N GLU A 70 13.59 2.15 -11.47
CA GLU A 70 13.84 3.12 -12.54
C GLU A 70 13.29 4.50 -12.19
N LEU A 71 12.07 4.57 -11.63
CA LEU A 71 11.49 5.81 -11.13
C LEU A 71 12.33 6.43 -10.01
N LYS A 72 12.80 5.61 -9.07
CA LYS A 72 13.73 6.07 -8.02
C LYS A 72 14.95 6.76 -8.62
N SER A 73 15.58 6.15 -9.60
CA SER A 73 16.76 6.71 -10.27
C SER A 73 16.42 7.98 -11.04
N ARG A 74 15.36 7.94 -11.85
CA ARG A 74 14.94 9.07 -12.70
C ARG A 74 14.62 10.34 -11.91
N TYR A 75 13.95 10.19 -10.76
CA TYR A 75 13.53 11.30 -9.91
C TYR A 75 14.44 11.54 -8.71
N ASN A 76 15.61 10.87 -8.64
CA ASN A 76 16.58 10.96 -7.56
C ASN A 76 15.95 10.86 -6.17
N LEU A 77 15.04 9.90 -5.99
CA LEU A 77 14.34 9.70 -4.72
C LEU A 77 15.31 9.19 -3.64
N LYS A 78 15.37 9.88 -2.51
CA LYS A 78 16.22 9.55 -1.34
C LYS A 78 15.59 8.42 -0.51
N ILE A 79 15.38 7.27 -1.10
CA ILE A 79 14.80 6.07 -0.50
C ILE A 79 15.74 4.90 -0.78
N ASP A 80 16.23 4.20 0.23
CA ASP A 80 17.19 3.10 0.05
C ASP A 80 16.63 1.98 -0.82
N HIS A 81 15.45 1.49 -0.51
CA HIS A 81 14.78 0.41 -1.21
C HIS A 81 13.36 0.79 -1.62
N PHE A 82 13.21 1.28 -2.87
CA PHE A 82 11.88 1.61 -3.40
C PHE A 82 11.26 0.40 -4.09
N SER A 83 10.15 -0.07 -3.56
CA SER A 83 9.43 -1.27 -4.04
C SER A 83 7.93 -1.17 -3.73
N THR A 84 7.14 -2.15 -4.17
CA THR A 84 5.72 -2.26 -3.80
C THR A 84 5.51 -2.28 -2.29
N HIS A 85 6.45 -2.84 -1.51
CA HIS A 85 6.42 -2.78 -0.05
C HIS A 85 6.58 -1.36 0.51
N SER A 86 7.31 -0.48 -0.17
CA SER A 86 7.46 0.92 0.24
C SER A 86 6.11 1.64 0.23
N LEU A 87 5.31 1.43 -0.83
CA LEU A 87 3.96 2.01 -0.92
C LEU A 87 3.06 1.51 0.22
N ARG A 88 3.14 0.22 0.55
CA ARG A 88 2.40 -0.37 1.67
C ARG A 88 2.86 0.17 3.02
N LYS A 89 4.17 0.39 3.21
CA LYS A 89 4.71 1.04 4.42
C LYS A 89 4.22 2.47 4.56
N THR A 90 4.27 3.25 3.48
CA THR A 90 3.78 4.63 3.46
C THR A 90 2.31 4.71 3.87
N PHE A 91 1.46 3.83 3.33
CA PHE A 91 0.08 3.73 3.76
C PHE A 91 -0.04 3.45 5.27
N GLY A 92 0.69 2.45 5.77
CA GLY A 92 0.64 2.09 7.19
C GLY A 92 1.13 3.21 8.10
N ARG A 93 2.21 3.90 7.74
CA ARG A 93 2.69 5.08 8.48
C ARG A 93 1.66 6.20 8.49
N LYS A 94 1.05 6.50 7.34
CA LYS A 94 -0.01 7.53 7.26
C LYS A 94 -1.20 7.21 8.16
N VAL A 95 -1.64 5.95 8.22
CA VAL A 95 -2.72 5.51 9.12
C VAL A 95 -2.30 5.67 10.58
N PHE A 96 -1.07 5.29 10.92
CA PHE A 96 -0.53 5.40 12.27
C PHE A 96 -0.43 6.87 12.72
N GLU A 97 0.17 7.72 11.90
CA GLU A 97 0.41 9.15 12.18
C GLU A 97 -0.89 9.97 12.22
N SER A 98 -1.94 9.54 11.50
CA SER A 98 -3.24 10.20 11.47
C SER A 98 -4.21 9.73 12.56
N SER A 99 -3.77 8.85 13.46
CA SER A 99 -4.62 8.28 14.51
C SER A 99 -4.36 8.95 15.85
N ASP A 100 -5.40 9.37 16.53
CA ASP A 100 -5.33 9.87 17.91
C ASP A 100 -4.97 8.79 18.93
N ASN A 101 -5.11 7.51 18.54
CA ASN A 101 -4.77 6.35 19.38
C ASN A 101 -3.78 5.44 18.63
N ALA A 102 -2.50 5.59 18.95
CA ALA A 102 -1.41 4.85 18.32
C ALA A 102 -1.50 3.33 18.53
N GLU A 103 -1.92 2.89 19.70
CA GLU A 103 -2.05 1.47 20.00
C GLU A 103 -3.17 0.80 19.19
N LEU A 104 -4.34 1.43 19.15
CA LEU A 104 -5.45 0.95 18.34
C LEU A 104 -5.12 0.96 16.85
N ALA A 105 -4.37 1.98 16.38
CA ALA A 105 -3.89 2.02 15.00
C ALA A 105 -2.97 0.83 14.68
N LEU A 106 -2.05 0.48 15.57
CA LEU A 106 -1.15 -0.66 15.40
C LEU A 106 -1.90 -1.99 15.36
N ILE A 107 -2.91 -2.17 16.20
CA ILE A 107 -3.76 -3.38 16.19
C ILE A 107 -4.48 -3.49 14.84
N LYS A 108 -5.14 -2.42 14.39
CA LYS A 108 -5.82 -2.38 13.08
C LYS A 108 -4.87 -2.65 11.92
N LEU A 109 -3.66 -2.08 11.95
CA LEU A 109 -2.63 -2.30 10.93
C LEU A 109 -2.07 -3.72 10.98
N MET A 110 -1.92 -4.32 12.17
CA MET A 110 -1.52 -5.72 12.33
C MET A 110 -2.52 -6.64 11.62
N GLU A 111 -3.80 -6.45 11.86
CA GLU A 111 -4.87 -7.22 11.20
C GLU A 111 -4.90 -6.98 9.69
N LEU A 112 -4.83 -5.69 9.26
CA LEU A 112 -4.85 -5.30 7.85
C LEU A 112 -3.65 -5.87 7.08
N PHE A 113 -2.48 -5.94 7.70
CA PHE A 113 -1.26 -6.49 7.11
C PHE A 113 -1.11 -8.00 7.31
N ASN A 114 -2.02 -8.61 8.07
CA ASN A 114 -1.96 -10.03 8.43
C ASN A 114 -0.62 -10.38 9.12
N HIS A 115 -0.16 -9.53 10.02
CA HIS A 115 1.01 -9.80 10.84
C HIS A 115 0.60 -10.57 12.09
N SER A 116 1.48 -11.44 12.58
CA SER A 116 1.21 -12.27 13.76
C SER A 116 1.35 -11.54 15.11
N SER A 117 1.91 -10.31 15.10
CA SER A 117 2.02 -9.49 16.31
C SER A 117 2.18 -8.00 15.99
N VAL A 118 1.83 -7.16 16.98
CA VAL A 118 2.05 -5.71 16.94
C VAL A 118 3.55 -5.38 16.81
N ALA A 119 4.42 -6.17 17.46
CA ALA A 119 5.86 -5.99 17.38
C ALA A 119 6.40 -6.12 15.94
N ILE A 120 5.84 -7.06 15.16
CA ILE A 120 6.16 -7.20 13.72
C ILE A 120 5.67 -5.98 12.95
N THR A 121 4.47 -5.47 13.27
CA THR A 121 3.91 -4.27 12.63
C THR A 121 4.77 -3.03 12.91
N LYS A 122 5.17 -2.80 14.16
CA LYS A 122 6.09 -1.72 14.54
C LYS A 122 7.41 -1.80 13.76
N ARG A 123 8.03 -2.99 13.72
CA ARG A 123 9.28 -3.21 12.96
C ARG A 123 9.08 -2.96 11.47
N TYR A 124 7.98 -3.46 10.90
CA TYR A 124 7.66 -3.29 9.48
C TYR A 124 7.51 -1.81 9.11
N LEU A 125 6.88 -1.00 9.97
CA LEU A 125 6.72 0.43 9.78
C LEU A 125 7.98 1.25 10.09
N GLY A 126 9.00 0.66 10.72
CA GLY A 126 10.23 1.34 11.15
C GLY A 126 10.09 2.10 12.48
N LEU A 127 8.95 2.00 13.16
CA LEU A 127 8.68 2.74 14.41
C LEU A 127 9.64 2.35 15.53
N ARG A 128 10.01 1.07 15.62
CA ARG A 128 10.93 0.59 16.64
C ARG A 128 12.31 1.27 16.56
N GLN A 129 12.77 1.55 15.35
CA GLN A 129 14.06 2.24 15.16
C GLN A 129 13.98 3.68 15.64
N GLU A 130 12.88 4.37 15.33
CA GLU A 130 12.63 5.75 15.81
C GLU A 130 12.50 5.80 17.33
N GLU A 131 11.75 4.88 17.94
CA GLU A 131 11.61 4.78 19.40
C GLU A 131 12.99 4.60 20.09
N LEU A 132 13.88 3.79 19.52
CA LEU A 132 15.22 3.59 20.04
C LEU A 132 16.08 4.84 19.88
N LEU A 133 16.02 5.53 18.74
CA LEU A 133 16.78 6.77 18.51
C LEU A 133 16.31 7.87 19.47
N ASN A 134 15.03 8.09 19.61
CA ASN A 134 14.45 9.08 20.51
C ASN A 134 14.84 8.84 21.99
N THR A 135 15.21 7.60 22.36
CA THR A 135 15.71 7.32 23.72
C THR A 135 17.03 8.04 24.03
N TYR A 136 17.85 8.29 23.01
CA TYR A 136 19.10 9.04 23.18
C TYR A 136 18.85 10.54 23.39
N ASP A 137 17.74 11.08 22.91
CA ASP A 137 17.38 12.49 23.06
C ASP A 137 17.03 12.86 24.51
N CYS A 138 16.81 11.86 25.37
CA CYS A 138 16.59 12.03 26.80
C CYS A 138 17.91 12.28 27.59
N LEU A 139 19.08 12.10 26.93
CA LEU A 139 20.37 12.34 27.55
C LEU A 139 20.72 13.83 27.45
N SER A 140 20.58 14.57 28.55
CA SER A 140 21.10 15.93 28.69
C SER A 140 22.46 15.86 29.37
N PHE A 141 23.46 16.47 28.76
CA PHE A 141 24.81 16.63 29.33
C PHE A 141 25.01 18.10 29.76
#